data_1f2fba56a29980411f7126af06147534
#
_entry.id   1f2fba56a29980411f7126af06147534
#
_cell.length_a   1.000
_cell.length_b   1.000
_cell.length_c   1.000
_cell.angle_alpha   90.00
_cell.angle_beta   90.00
_cell.angle_gamma   90.00
#
_symmetry.space_group_name_H-M   'P 1'
#
loop_
_entity.id
_entity.type
_entity.pdbx_description
1 polymer ?
#
loop_
_entity_poly.entity_id
_entity_poly.type
_entity_poly.pdbx_seq_one_letter_code
_entity_poly.pdbx_strand_id
1 'polypeptide(L)'
;MLEGYLEKYIEACRIHGSGFDIGDDHRTVNNAYATLMKNFKILIKDDNGKERLKNLLNHEDVYVSAWTATLLIFDYPKECKKIIKKVAKGKGIWAGSIKTFYEEWKKGNLERMY
;
A
#
# COMPACT_ATOMS: atom_id res chain seq x y z
N MET A 1 15.60 -13.63 -6.49
CA MET A 1 14.26 -14.15 -6.22
C MET A 1 13.36 -13.13 -5.55
N LEU A 2 13.75 -12.61 -4.39
CA LEU A 2 12.94 -11.56 -3.73
C LEU A 2 12.80 -10.31 -4.59
N GLU A 3 13.83 -9.94 -5.34
CA GLU A 3 13.82 -8.74 -6.16
C GLU A 3 12.68 -8.75 -7.19
N GLY A 4 12.43 -9.91 -7.81
CA GLY A 4 11.34 -10.02 -8.79
C GLY A 4 9.98 -9.77 -8.18
N TYR A 5 9.70 -10.33 -7.01
CA TYR A 5 8.45 -10.10 -6.29
C TYR A 5 8.33 -8.66 -5.83
N LEU A 6 9.45 -8.09 -5.36
CA LEU A 6 9.48 -6.71 -4.88
C LEU A 6 9.21 -5.73 -6.01
N GLU A 7 9.83 -5.93 -7.17
CA GLU A 7 9.61 -5.07 -8.34
C GLU A 7 8.16 -5.12 -8.82
N LYS A 8 7.57 -6.31 -8.86
CA LYS A 8 6.17 -6.49 -9.24
C LYS A 8 5.24 -5.79 -8.26
N TYR A 9 5.54 -5.90 -6.96
CA TYR A 9 4.77 -5.22 -5.94
C TYR A 9 4.82 -3.70 -6.11
N ILE A 10 6.02 -3.15 -6.26
CA ILE A 10 6.23 -1.71 -6.42
C ILE A 10 5.47 -1.18 -7.64
N GLU A 11 5.64 -1.84 -8.77
CA GLU A 11 4.99 -1.41 -10.02
C GLU A 11 3.47 -1.49 -9.90
N ALA A 12 2.95 -2.55 -9.28
CA ALA A 12 1.51 -2.69 -9.08
C ALA A 12 0.94 -1.62 -8.16
N CYS A 13 1.67 -1.23 -7.11
CA CYS A 13 1.26 -0.12 -6.24
C CYS A 13 1.14 1.18 -7.02
N ARG A 14 2.09 1.45 -7.89
CA ARG A 14 2.12 2.66 -8.72
C ARG A 14 0.96 2.68 -9.71
N ILE A 15 0.75 1.58 -10.39
CA ILE A 15 -0.34 1.45 -11.36
C ILE A 15 -1.70 1.61 -10.67
N HIS A 16 -1.89 0.93 -9.53
CA HIS A 16 -3.15 1.01 -8.80
C HIS A 16 -3.43 2.43 -8.31
N GLY A 17 -2.47 3.02 -7.61
CA GLY A 17 -2.66 4.33 -7.00
C GLY A 17 -2.85 5.43 -8.04
N SER A 18 -1.99 5.48 -9.05
CA SER A 18 -2.10 6.48 -10.11
C SER A 18 -3.36 6.27 -10.95
N GLY A 19 -3.70 5.02 -11.26
CA GLY A 19 -4.92 4.71 -11.99
C GLY A 19 -6.17 5.11 -11.22
N PHE A 20 -6.15 4.94 -9.91
CA PHE A 20 -7.25 5.34 -9.05
C PHE A 20 -7.46 6.87 -9.10
N ASP A 21 -6.36 7.63 -9.06
CA ASP A 21 -6.41 9.10 -9.10
C ASP A 21 -6.93 9.64 -10.45
N ILE A 22 -6.52 9.02 -11.56
CA ILE A 22 -6.92 9.50 -12.89
C ILE A 22 -8.23 8.87 -13.39
N GLY A 23 -8.83 7.96 -12.61
CA GLY A 23 -10.05 7.29 -13.01
C GLY A 23 -9.85 6.30 -14.16
N ASP A 24 -8.74 5.56 -14.12
CA ASP A 24 -8.40 4.58 -15.14
C ASP A 24 -9.39 3.41 -15.18
N ASP A 25 -9.25 2.55 -16.19
CA ASP A 25 -10.09 1.39 -16.41
C ASP A 25 -10.11 0.48 -15.17
N HIS A 26 -11.31 0.05 -14.76
CA HIS A 26 -11.49 -0.85 -13.61
C HIS A 26 -10.66 -2.13 -13.73
N ARG A 27 -10.54 -2.68 -14.94
CA ARG A 27 -9.77 -3.89 -15.16
C ARG A 27 -8.30 -3.67 -14.83
N THR A 28 -7.73 -2.56 -15.29
CA THR A 28 -6.34 -2.21 -15.03
C THR A 28 -6.09 -2.03 -13.54
N VAL A 29 -6.96 -1.30 -12.86
CA VAL A 29 -6.86 -1.04 -11.42
C VAL A 29 -7.03 -2.33 -10.63
N ASN A 30 -8.02 -3.15 -10.96
CA ASN A 30 -8.27 -4.41 -10.27
C ASN A 30 -7.14 -5.42 -10.47
N ASN A 31 -6.57 -5.48 -11.67
CA ASN A 31 -5.42 -6.36 -11.93
C ASN A 31 -4.20 -5.92 -11.14
N ALA A 32 -3.98 -4.62 -11.03
CA ALA A 32 -2.89 -4.08 -10.22
C ALA A 32 -3.08 -4.43 -8.73
N TYR A 33 -4.31 -4.31 -8.22
CA TYR A 33 -4.62 -4.70 -6.85
C TYR A 33 -4.31 -6.18 -6.61
N ALA A 34 -4.77 -7.06 -7.50
CA ALA A 34 -4.51 -8.50 -7.38
C ALA A 34 -3.01 -8.80 -7.39
N THR A 35 -2.26 -8.13 -8.26
CA THR A 35 -0.80 -8.32 -8.37
C THR A 35 -0.07 -7.85 -7.12
N LEU A 36 -0.40 -6.66 -6.61
CA LEU A 36 0.28 -6.16 -5.41
C LEU A 36 -0.01 -7.03 -4.20
N MET A 37 -1.25 -7.50 -4.03
CA MET A 37 -1.60 -8.37 -2.89
C MET A 37 -0.93 -9.72 -2.98
N LYS A 38 -0.87 -10.32 -4.18
CA LYS A 38 -0.19 -11.59 -4.39
C LYS A 38 1.28 -11.50 -4.00
N ASN A 39 1.96 -10.49 -4.50
CA ASN A 39 3.39 -10.33 -4.23
C ASN A 39 3.66 -9.91 -2.79
N PHE A 40 2.80 -9.09 -2.21
CA PHE A 40 2.88 -8.73 -0.80
C PHE A 40 2.82 -9.96 0.10
N LYS A 41 1.86 -10.85 -0.15
CA LYS A 41 1.69 -12.07 0.66
C LYS A 41 2.90 -12.99 0.58
N ILE A 42 3.56 -13.04 -0.56
CA ILE A 42 4.81 -13.80 -0.72
C ILE A 42 5.93 -13.17 0.11
N LEU A 43 6.10 -11.85 -0.04
CA LEU A 43 7.16 -11.11 0.62
C LEU A 43 7.04 -11.11 2.14
N ILE A 44 5.81 -10.95 2.66
CA ILE A 44 5.60 -10.81 4.12
C ILE A 44 5.91 -12.10 4.88
N LYS A 45 5.89 -13.25 4.22
CA LYS A 45 6.18 -14.54 4.83
C LYS A 45 7.67 -14.82 4.98
N ASP A 46 8.50 -14.06 4.31
CA ASP A 46 9.96 -14.21 4.33
C ASP A 46 10.55 -13.06 5.15
N ASP A 47 11.48 -13.37 6.08
CA ASP A 47 12.04 -12.35 6.95
C ASP A 47 12.75 -11.23 6.17
N ASN A 48 13.50 -11.59 5.14
CA ASN A 48 14.15 -10.60 4.28
C ASN A 48 13.12 -9.81 3.45
N GLY A 49 12.08 -10.49 2.98
CA GLY A 49 10.99 -9.86 2.26
C GLY A 49 10.24 -8.85 3.12
N LYS A 50 9.98 -9.21 4.37
CA LYS A 50 9.32 -8.32 5.33
C LYS A 50 10.16 -7.08 5.60
N GLU A 51 11.46 -7.23 5.74
CA GLU A 51 12.38 -6.11 5.93
C GLU A 51 12.41 -5.19 4.71
N ARG A 52 12.40 -5.78 3.51
CA ARG A 52 12.37 -5.01 2.27
C ARG A 52 11.05 -4.23 2.13
N LEU A 53 9.94 -4.84 2.52
CA LEU A 53 8.64 -4.15 2.54
C LEU A 53 8.66 -2.98 3.53
N LYS A 54 9.20 -3.19 4.72
CA LYS A 54 9.29 -2.13 5.71
C LYS A 54 10.09 -0.94 5.19
N ASN A 55 11.15 -1.19 4.45
CA ASN A 55 11.97 -0.12 3.86
C ASN A 55 11.19 0.70 2.82
N LEU A 56 10.17 0.10 2.19
CA LEU A 56 9.34 0.81 1.22
C LEU A 56 8.46 1.89 1.85
N LEU A 57 8.32 1.90 3.18
CA LEU A 57 7.62 2.98 3.88
C LEU A 57 8.28 4.34 3.61
N ASN A 58 9.56 4.33 3.29
CA ASN A 58 10.33 5.53 2.98
C ASN A 58 10.52 5.74 1.47
N HIS A 59 9.79 5.00 0.64
CA HIS A 59 9.89 5.11 -0.81
C HIS A 59 9.44 6.50 -1.27
N GLU A 60 10.13 7.05 -2.27
CA GLU A 60 9.83 8.40 -2.79
C GLU A 60 8.48 8.48 -3.52
N ASP A 61 8.02 7.37 -4.10
CA ASP A 61 6.71 7.30 -4.77
C ASP A 61 5.62 7.17 -3.71
N VAL A 62 4.70 8.15 -3.71
CA VAL A 62 3.64 8.20 -2.70
C VAL A 62 2.69 7.00 -2.76
N TYR A 63 2.45 6.46 -3.94
CA TYR A 63 1.55 5.31 -4.08
C TYR A 63 2.18 4.06 -3.46
N VAL A 64 3.49 3.91 -3.60
CA VAL A 64 4.22 2.79 -3.01
C VAL A 64 4.25 2.90 -1.49
N SER A 65 4.67 4.05 -0.96
CA SER A 65 4.75 4.23 0.50
C SER A 65 3.38 4.16 1.16
N ALA A 66 2.35 4.75 0.56
CA ALA A 66 0.99 4.73 1.11
C ALA A 66 0.40 3.32 1.10
N TRP A 67 0.50 2.57 -0.01
CA TRP A 67 0.03 1.19 -0.06
C TRP A 67 0.71 0.34 1.00
N THR A 68 2.04 0.47 1.08
CA THR A 68 2.82 -0.30 2.06
C THR A 68 2.40 0.05 3.49
N ALA A 69 2.17 1.33 3.77
CA ALA A 69 1.72 1.76 5.09
C ALA A 69 0.34 1.20 5.45
N THR A 70 -0.60 1.17 4.49
CA THR A 70 -1.92 0.59 4.78
C THR A 70 -1.83 -0.91 5.08
N LEU A 71 -0.96 -1.63 4.39
CA LEU A 71 -0.81 -3.07 4.60
C LEU A 71 -0.03 -3.39 5.87
N LEU A 72 0.99 -2.62 6.21
CA LEU A 72 1.83 -2.88 7.38
C LEU A 72 1.34 -2.21 8.67
N ILE A 73 0.21 -1.52 8.66
CA ILE A 73 -0.25 -0.76 9.81
C ILE A 73 -0.51 -1.63 11.04
N PHE A 74 -0.88 -2.90 10.84
CA PHE A 74 -1.12 -3.82 11.94
C PHE A 74 0.18 -4.27 12.62
N ASP A 75 1.29 -4.27 11.88
CA ASP A 75 2.59 -4.68 12.42
C ASP A 75 3.43 -3.48 12.90
N TYR A 76 3.32 -2.34 12.22
CA TYR A 76 4.11 -1.14 12.50
C TYR A 76 3.20 0.10 12.56
N PRO A 77 2.24 0.12 13.52
CA PRO A 77 1.23 1.18 13.54
C PRO A 77 1.82 2.58 13.67
N LYS A 78 2.89 2.74 14.42
CA LYS A 78 3.48 4.05 14.67
C LYS A 78 4.06 4.69 13.41
N GLU A 79 4.88 3.93 12.68
CA GLU A 79 5.51 4.40 11.45
C GLU A 79 4.48 4.59 10.34
N CYS A 80 3.59 3.62 10.18
CA CYS A 80 2.58 3.65 9.12
C CYS A 80 1.59 4.80 9.32
N LYS A 81 1.21 5.07 10.56
CA LYS A 81 0.30 6.15 10.90
C LYS A 81 0.81 7.52 10.43
N LYS A 82 2.10 7.77 10.59
CA LYS A 82 2.72 9.02 10.14
C LYS A 82 2.58 9.22 8.62
N ILE A 83 2.83 8.16 7.87
CA ILE A 83 2.76 8.18 6.41
C ILE A 83 1.32 8.39 5.96
N ILE A 84 0.40 7.63 6.53
CA ILE A 84 -1.02 7.69 6.19
C ILE A 84 -1.61 9.07 6.46
N LYS A 85 -1.30 9.66 7.60
CA LYS A 85 -1.75 11.01 7.94
C LYS A 85 -1.26 12.05 6.94
N LYS A 86 0.00 11.93 6.53
CA LYS A 86 0.60 12.84 5.55
C LYS A 86 -0.11 12.74 4.19
N VAL A 87 -0.33 11.51 3.71
CA VAL A 87 -0.99 11.27 2.44
C VAL A 87 -2.45 11.73 2.46
N ALA A 88 -3.15 11.48 3.56
CA ALA A 88 -4.56 11.83 3.70
C ALA A 88 -4.82 13.34 3.65
N LYS A 89 -3.81 14.16 3.91
CA LYS A 89 -3.91 15.62 3.79
C LYS A 89 -3.82 16.10 2.35
N GLY A 90 -3.40 15.25 1.43
CA GLY A 90 -3.29 15.59 0.02
C GLY A 90 -4.64 15.71 -0.66
N LYS A 91 -4.60 16.04 -1.96
CA LYS A 91 -5.79 16.17 -2.79
C LYS A 91 -5.88 14.96 -3.72
N GLY A 92 -7.07 14.72 -4.24
CA GLY A 92 -7.32 13.66 -5.20
C GLY A 92 -8.06 12.48 -4.60
N ILE A 93 -8.46 11.56 -5.46
CA ILE A 93 -9.28 10.40 -5.08
C ILE A 93 -8.47 9.45 -4.21
N TRP A 94 -7.19 9.26 -4.53
CA TRP A 94 -6.31 8.39 -3.75
C TRP A 94 -6.16 8.87 -2.31
N ALA A 95 -5.90 10.17 -2.12
CA ALA A 95 -5.76 10.74 -0.79
C ALA A 95 -7.05 10.59 0.02
N GLY A 96 -8.21 10.79 -0.62
CA GLY A 96 -9.51 10.57 0.02
C GLY A 96 -9.72 9.12 0.43
N SER A 97 -9.30 8.18 -0.39
CA SER A 97 -9.36 6.74 -0.09
C SER A 97 -8.49 6.39 1.12
N ILE A 98 -7.29 6.95 1.19
CA ILE A 98 -6.38 6.74 2.32
C ILE A 98 -6.95 7.33 3.59
N LYS A 99 -7.58 8.50 3.51
CA LYS A 99 -8.25 9.12 4.65
C LYS A 99 -9.36 8.24 5.20
N THR A 100 -10.20 7.68 4.32
CA THR A 100 -11.28 6.78 4.70
C THR A 100 -10.72 5.52 5.36
N PHE A 101 -9.68 4.94 4.80
CA PHE A 101 -9.00 3.79 5.39
C PHE A 101 -8.55 4.10 6.82
N TYR A 102 -7.90 5.23 7.01
CA TYR A 102 -7.38 5.61 8.32
C TYR A 102 -8.49 5.79 9.36
N GLU A 103 -9.60 6.42 8.97
CA GLU A 103 -10.75 6.60 9.86
C GLU A 103 -11.34 5.26 10.29
N GLU A 104 -11.48 4.32 9.35
CA GLU A 104 -11.97 2.98 9.67
C GLU A 104 -11.00 2.19 10.54
N TRP A 105 -9.70 2.34 10.30
CA TRP A 105 -8.70 1.70 11.13
C TRP A 105 -8.75 2.21 12.57
N LYS A 106 -8.89 3.51 12.77
CA LYS A 106 -9.01 4.09 14.11
C LYS A 106 -10.22 3.60 14.87
N LYS A 107 -11.30 3.30 14.17
CA LYS A 107 -12.53 2.76 14.77
C LYS A 107 -12.44 1.27 15.08
N GLY A 108 -11.37 0.61 14.63
CA GLY A 108 -11.22 -0.84 14.81
C GLY A 108 -12.06 -1.67 13.85
N ASN A 109 -12.51 -1.09 12.73
CA ASN A 109 -13.39 -1.76 11.77
C ASN A 109 -12.64 -2.57 10.71
N LEU A 110 -11.31 -2.53 10.71
CA LEU A 110 -10.52 -3.21 9.69
C LEU A 110 -9.77 -4.40 10.26
N GLU A 111 -9.63 -5.43 9.44
CA GLU A 111 -8.89 -6.63 9.77
C GLU A 111 -7.68 -6.78 8.87
N ARG A 112 -6.68 -7.51 9.37
CA ARG A 112 -5.49 -7.84 8.60
C ARG A 112 -5.87 -8.70 7.39
N MET A 113 -5.39 -8.34 6.20
CA MET A 113 -5.71 -9.02 4.96
C MET A 113 -4.73 -10.15 4.60
N TYR A 114 -3.79 -10.42 5.47
CA TYR A 114 -2.75 -11.44 5.20
C TYR A 114 -2.39 -12.24 6.43
#